data_b0f2b24bfb97afa11fb48c559122276e
#
_entry.id   b0f2b24bfb97afa11fb48c559122276e
#
_cell.length_a   1.000
_cell.length_b   1.000
_cell.length_c   1.000
_cell.angle_alpha   90.00
_cell.angle_beta   90.00
_cell.angle_gamma   90.00
#
_symmetry.space_group_name_H-M   'P 1'
#
loop_
_entity.id
_entity.type
_entity.pdbx_description
1 polymer ?
#
loop_
_entity_poly.entity_id
_entity_poly.type
_entity_poly.pdbx_seq_one_letter_code
_entity_poly.pdbx_strand_id
1 'polypeptide(L)'
;LRPVVIVGGGGQMGRLFEKMLALSGYQVRILEQHDWDRAADIVADAGMVIVSVPIHVTEQVIGKLPPLPKDCILVDLASVKNGPLQAMLAAHDGPVLGLHPMFGPDSGSLAKQVVVWCDGRKPEAYQWFLEQIQVWGARLHRISAVEHDQNMAFIQALRHFATFAYGL
;
A
#
# COMPACT_ATOMS: atom_id res chain seq x y z
N LEU A 1 14.15 -15.59 3.77
CA LEU A 1 13.24 -14.51 3.31
C LEU A 1 13.61 -13.23 4.04
N ARG A 2 13.79 -12.16 3.27
CA ARG A 2 14.07 -10.83 3.82
C ARG A 2 12.81 -10.26 4.47
N PRO A 3 12.93 -9.45 5.54
CA PRO A 3 11.77 -8.95 6.25
C PRO A 3 10.93 -8.00 5.41
N VAL A 4 9.63 -7.96 5.71
CA VAL A 4 8.70 -6.94 5.25
C VAL A 4 8.58 -5.89 6.35
N VAL A 5 8.74 -4.62 5.99
CA VAL A 5 8.57 -3.51 6.93
C VAL A 5 7.27 -2.78 6.59
N ILE A 6 6.40 -2.60 7.58
CA ILE A 6 5.17 -1.81 7.41
C ILE A 6 5.36 -0.47 8.14
N VAL A 7 5.33 0.60 7.37
CA VAL A 7 5.35 1.96 7.89
C VAL A 7 3.93 2.38 8.24
N GLY A 8 3.68 2.70 9.51
CA GLY A 8 2.33 2.94 9.99
C GLY A 8 1.53 1.68 10.28
N GLY A 9 2.21 0.59 10.62
CA GLY A 9 1.59 -0.71 10.91
C GLY A 9 0.65 -0.73 12.11
N GLY A 10 0.64 0.32 12.94
CA GLY A 10 -0.30 0.48 14.05
C GLY A 10 -1.72 0.82 13.62
N GLY A 11 -1.94 1.29 12.38
CA GLY A 11 -3.26 1.52 11.81
C GLY A 11 -3.98 0.21 11.47
N GLN A 12 -5.29 0.28 11.23
CA GLN A 12 -6.12 -0.91 11.01
C GLN A 12 -5.74 -1.69 9.75
N MET A 13 -5.50 -1.00 8.62
CA MET A 13 -5.10 -1.65 7.37
C MET A 13 -3.68 -2.23 7.48
N GLY A 14 -2.77 -1.51 8.11
CA GLY A 14 -1.42 -2.01 8.37
C GLY A 14 -1.41 -3.27 9.23
N ARG A 15 -2.24 -3.32 10.26
CA ARG A 15 -2.42 -4.51 11.11
C ARG A 15 -2.97 -5.71 10.35
N LEU A 16 -3.90 -5.47 9.42
CA LEU A 16 -4.45 -6.54 8.59
C LEU A 16 -3.35 -7.14 7.71
N PHE A 17 -2.56 -6.32 7.03
CA PHE A 17 -1.45 -6.80 6.21
C PHE A 17 -0.36 -7.47 7.06
N GLU A 18 -0.03 -6.92 8.22
CA GLU A 18 0.88 -7.55 9.18
C GLU A 18 0.42 -8.97 9.52
N LYS A 19 -0.85 -9.12 9.92
CA LYS A 19 -1.44 -10.41 10.26
C LYS A 19 -1.36 -11.40 9.09
N MET A 20 -1.78 -10.98 7.91
CA MET A 20 -1.81 -11.85 6.72
C MET A 20 -0.40 -12.28 6.30
N LEU A 21 0.56 -11.37 6.33
CA LEU A 21 1.97 -11.68 6.04
C LEU A 21 2.56 -12.63 7.08
N ALA A 22 2.36 -12.37 8.37
CA ALA A 22 2.87 -13.21 9.45
C ALA A 22 2.29 -14.63 9.38
N LEU A 23 0.99 -14.77 9.12
CA LEU A 23 0.33 -16.07 8.94
C LEU A 23 0.86 -16.82 7.72
N SER A 24 1.37 -16.09 6.71
CA SER A 24 1.97 -16.67 5.51
C SER A 24 3.47 -16.98 5.67
N GLY A 25 4.02 -16.79 6.86
CA GLY A 25 5.42 -17.15 7.18
C GLY A 25 6.44 -16.05 6.93
N TYR A 26 6.01 -14.82 6.61
CA TYR A 26 6.93 -13.70 6.44
C TYR A 26 7.32 -13.08 7.79
N GLN A 27 8.56 -12.65 7.92
CA GLN A 27 8.99 -11.82 9.04
C GLN A 27 8.51 -10.39 8.80
N VAL A 28 7.75 -9.83 9.73
CA VAL A 28 7.22 -8.46 9.61
C VAL A 28 7.81 -7.59 10.71
N ARG A 29 8.24 -6.40 10.33
CA ARG A 29 8.67 -5.33 11.26
C ARG A 29 7.76 -4.14 11.08
N ILE A 30 7.48 -3.43 12.16
CA ILE A 30 6.66 -2.22 12.13
C ILE A 30 7.57 -1.01 12.34
N LEU A 31 7.36 0.03 11.54
CA LEU A 31 8.03 1.33 11.67
C LEU A 31 6.96 2.39 11.97
N GLU A 32 6.91 2.84 13.20
CA GLU A 32 6.01 3.88 13.65
C GLU A 32 6.73 5.24 13.78
N GLN A 33 5.97 6.29 14.01
CA GLN A 33 6.51 7.65 14.14
C GLN A 33 7.61 7.75 15.21
N HIS A 34 7.46 7.04 16.33
CA HIS A 34 8.43 7.07 17.42
C HIS A 34 9.72 6.27 17.13
N ASP A 35 9.74 5.47 16.06
CA ASP A 35 10.91 4.69 15.63
C ASP A 35 11.74 5.40 14.56
N TRP A 36 11.36 6.60 14.17
CA TRP A 36 11.89 7.25 12.96
C TRP A 36 13.40 7.52 13.02
N ASP A 37 13.94 7.74 14.22
CA ASP A 37 15.39 7.87 14.44
C ASP A 37 16.16 6.58 14.14
N ARG A 38 15.49 5.42 14.15
CA ARG A 38 16.05 4.11 13.81
C ARG A 38 15.55 3.57 12.46
N ALA A 39 14.87 4.39 11.69
CA ALA A 39 14.25 3.95 10.43
C ALA A 39 15.28 3.34 9.48
N ALA A 40 16.47 3.93 9.36
CA ALA A 40 17.54 3.42 8.49
C ALA A 40 17.95 1.99 8.86
N ASP A 41 18.05 1.69 10.15
CA ASP A 41 18.42 0.34 10.63
C ASP A 41 17.27 -0.65 10.39
N ILE A 42 16.03 -0.21 10.59
CA ILE A 42 14.83 -1.06 10.44
C ILE A 42 14.66 -1.52 8.99
N VAL A 43 14.94 -0.64 8.01
CA VAL A 43 14.77 -0.95 6.58
C VAL A 43 16.03 -1.48 5.91
N ALA A 44 17.18 -1.53 6.59
CA ALA A 44 18.49 -1.81 5.99
C ALA A 44 18.56 -3.11 5.19
N ASP A 45 17.83 -4.13 5.61
CA ASP A 45 17.79 -5.45 4.96
C ASP A 45 16.37 -5.82 4.46
N ALA A 46 15.47 -4.84 4.37
CA ALA A 46 14.09 -5.09 3.96
C ALA A 46 14.00 -5.61 2.51
N GLY A 47 13.18 -6.63 2.32
CA GLY A 47 12.80 -7.12 0.99
C GLY A 47 11.59 -6.38 0.43
N MET A 48 10.77 -5.81 1.30
CA MET A 48 9.60 -5.01 0.95
C MET A 48 9.33 -3.98 2.04
N VAL A 49 8.92 -2.80 1.64
CA VAL A 49 8.41 -1.74 2.52
C VAL A 49 7.01 -1.37 2.07
N ILE A 50 6.04 -1.50 2.98
CA ILE A 50 4.64 -1.14 2.74
C ILE A 50 4.32 0.13 3.53
N VAL A 51 3.91 1.20 2.84
CA VAL A 51 3.51 2.46 3.47
C VAL A 51 2.01 2.44 3.70
N SER A 52 1.60 2.42 4.97
CA SER A 52 0.21 2.37 5.42
C SER A 52 -0.03 3.45 6.47
N VAL A 53 0.02 4.70 6.06
CA VAL A 53 -0.16 5.89 6.90
C VAL A 53 -1.40 6.66 6.44
N PRO A 54 -1.93 7.61 7.24
CA PRO A 54 -3.04 8.45 6.79
C PRO A 54 -2.74 9.12 5.45
N ILE A 55 -3.76 9.22 4.59
CA ILE A 55 -3.63 9.67 3.20
C ILE A 55 -2.92 11.03 3.08
N HIS A 56 -3.23 11.97 3.98
CA HIS A 56 -2.70 13.33 3.93
C HIS A 56 -1.21 13.46 4.25
N VAL A 57 -0.58 12.41 4.79
CA VAL A 57 0.87 12.38 5.09
C VAL A 57 1.64 11.37 4.26
N THR A 58 0.97 10.61 3.40
CA THR A 58 1.56 9.51 2.63
C THR A 58 2.77 9.96 1.81
N GLU A 59 2.62 11.00 0.99
CA GLU A 59 3.70 11.48 0.14
C GLU A 59 4.87 12.04 0.96
N GLN A 60 4.58 12.73 2.06
CA GLN A 60 5.60 13.26 2.96
C GLN A 60 6.40 12.13 3.62
N VAL A 61 5.72 11.08 4.08
CA VAL A 61 6.36 9.92 4.70
C VAL A 61 7.25 9.20 3.68
N ILE A 62 6.75 8.97 2.46
CA ILE A 62 7.54 8.38 1.37
C ILE A 62 8.81 9.19 1.11
N GLY A 63 8.70 10.52 1.03
CA GLY A 63 9.83 11.41 0.80
C GLY A 63 10.87 11.42 1.93
N LYS A 64 10.49 11.01 3.12
CA LYS A 64 11.37 10.93 4.30
C LYS A 64 11.97 9.55 4.53
N LEU A 65 11.58 8.54 3.76
CA LEU A 65 12.14 7.20 3.92
C LEU A 65 13.67 7.23 3.73
N PRO A 66 14.42 6.54 4.59
CA PRO A 66 15.85 6.36 4.34
C PRO A 66 16.06 5.54 3.07
N PRO A 67 17.28 5.56 2.49
CA PRO A 67 17.58 4.73 1.32
C PRO A 67 17.24 3.26 1.57
N LEU A 68 16.51 2.65 0.64
CA LEU A 68 16.13 1.25 0.68
C LEU A 68 17.12 0.42 -0.11
N PRO A 69 17.26 -0.90 0.19
CA PRO A 69 17.99 -1.80 -0.70
C PRO A 69 17.47 -1.71 -2.14
N LYS A 70 18.38 -1.81 -3.13
CA LYS A 70 18.04 -1.59 -4.55
C LYS A 70 16.95 -2.50 -5.09
N ASP A 71 16.84 -3.70 -4.55
CA ASP A 71 15.84 -4.70 -4.94
C ASP A 71 14.64 -4.76 -3.99
N CYS A 72 14.60 -3.89 -3.00
CA CYS A 72 13.45 -3.76 -2.09
C CYS A 72 12.22 -3.26 -2.85
N ILE A 73 11.08 -3.90 -2.64
CA ILE A 73 9.81 -3.49 -3.24
C ILE A 73 9.19 -2.41 -2.36
N LEU A 74 8.92 -1.23 -2.93
CA LEU A 74 8.22 -0.16 -2.23
C LEU A 74 6.75 -0.14 -2.65
N VAL A 75 5.86 -0.24 -1.67
CA VAL A 75 4.41 -0.38 -1.86
C VAL A 75 3.68 0.66 -1.01
N ASP A 76 2.59 1.22 -1.51
CA ASP A 76 1.65 2.01 -0.72
C ASP A 76 0.26 1.38 -0.70
N LEU A 77 -0.56 1.74 0.28
CA LEU A 77 -1.95 1.28 0.42
C LEU A 77 -2.97 2.43 0.35
N ALA A 78 -2.57 3.60 -0.09
CA ALA A 78 -3.42 4.79 -0.07
C ALA A 78 -4.61 4.68 -1.03
N SER A 79 -5.69 5.38 -0.70
CA SER A 79 -6.92 5.43 -1.50
C SER A 79 -6.83 6.38 -2.71
N VAL A 80 -5.74 7.12 -2.85
CA VAL A 80 -5.34 7.83 -4.07
C VAL A 80 -4.06 7.21 -4.59
N LYS A 81 -3.83 7.23 -5.90
CA LYS A 81 -2.69 6.49 -6.47
C LYS A 81 -1.65 7.37 -7.14
N ASN A 82 -2.05 8.42 -7.85
CA ASN A 82 -1.09 9.15 -8.67
C ASN A 82 -0.01 9.86 -7.83
N GLY A 83 -0.39 10.62 -6.82
CA GLY A 83 0.56 11.30 -5.94
C GLY A 83 1.52 10.35 -5.22
N PRO A 84 1.01 9.35 -4.47
CA PRO A 84 1.87 8.36 -3.82
C PRO A 84 2.77 7.59 -4.79
N LEU A 85 2.26 7.20 -5.96
CA LEU A 85 3.06 6.47 -6.95
C LEU A 85 4.23 7.32 -7.45
N GLN A 86 3.99 8.59 -7.79
CA GLN A 86 5.05 9.50 -8.21
C GLN A 86 6.07 9.75 -7.09
N ALA A 87 5.60 9.88 -5.85
CA ALA A 87 6.47 10.03 -4.70
C ALA A 87 7.39 8.81 -4.49
N MET A 88 6.83 7.60 -4.63
CA MET A 88 7.61 6.36 -4.54
C MET A 88 8.63 6.24 -5.67
N LEU A 89 8.25 6.57 -6.90
CA LEU A 89 9.15 6.53 -8.05
C LEU A 89 10.31 7.51 -7.92
N ALA A 90 10.07 8.67 -7.29
CA ALA A 90 11.12 9.66 -7.02
C ALA A 90 12.04 9.25 -5.85
N ALA A 91 11.49 8.57 -4.83
CA ALA A 91 12.23 8.23 -3.62
C ALA A 91 13.06 6.94 -3.74
N HIS A 92 12.74 6.06 -4.68
CA HIS A 92 13.33 4.72 -4.78
C HIS A 92 13.56 4.33 -6.23
N ASP A 93 14.75 3.79 -6.54
CA ASP A 93 15.12 3.36 -7.89
C ASP A 93 14.75 1.89 -8.19
N GLY A 94 14.36 1.15 -7.18
CA GLY A 94 13.97 -0.25 -7.27
C GLY A 94 12.50 -0.45 -7.64
N PRO A 95 11.97 -1.67 -7.38
CA PRO A 95 10.59 -2.00 -7.69
C PRO A 95 9.60 -1.14 -6.93
N VAL A 96 8.55 -0.68 -7.59
CA VAL A 96 7.50 0.19 -7.04
C VAL A 96 6.13 -0.33 -7.45
N LEU A 97 5.23 -0.48 -6.49
CA LEU A 97 3.87 -0.99 -6.67
C LEU A 97 2.87 -0.13 -5.91
N GLY A 98 1.84 0.37 -6.58
CA GLY A 98 0.70 1.00 -5.92
C GLY A 98 -0.43 0.01 -5.67
N LEU A 99 -0.94 -0.06 -4.45
CA LEU A 99 -2.12 -0.86 -4.08
C LEU A 99 -3.20 0.02 -3.48
N HIS A 100 -4.44 -0.33 -3.77
CA HIS A 100 -5.59 0.24 -3.06
C HIS A 100 -6.56 -0.88 -2.69
N PRO A 101 -6.52 -1.34 -1.45
CA PRO A 101 -7.55 -2.25 -0.92
C PRO A 101 -8.90 -1.52 -0.87
N MET A 102 -9.88 -1.99 -1.68
CA MET A 102 -11.19 -1.35 -1.86
C MET A 102 -12.20 -1.81 -0.82
N PHE A 103 -11.79 -1.92 0.45
CA PHE A 103 -12.65 -2.39 1.54
C PHE A 103 -12.20 -1.79 2.87
N GLY A 104 -13.12 -1.80 3.83
CA GLY A 104 -12.79 -1.35 5.18
C GLY A 104 -11.99 -2.40 5.97
N PRO A 105 -11.19 -1.97 6.95
CA PRO A 105 -10.37 -2.87 7.77
C PRO A 105 -11.19 -3.85 8.64
N ASP A 106 -12.47 -3.58 8.82
CA ASP A 106 -13.38 -4.41 9.62
C ASP A 106 -13.70 -5.77 9.00
N SER A 107 -13.35 -5.96 7.72
CA SER A 107 -13.56 -7.24 7.04
C SER A 107 -12.74 -8.39 7.63
N GLY A 108 -11.66 -8.10 8.37
CA GLY A 108 -10.81 -9.09 9.05
C GLY A 108 -9.97 -9.98 8.13
N SER A 109 -10.21 -9.98 6.82
CA SER A 109 -9.46 -10.74 5.82
C SER A 109 -9.59 -10.09 4.45
N LEU A 110 -8.76 -10.57 3.50
CA LEU A 110 -8.82 -10.15 2.10
C LEU A 110 -9.75 -11.05 1.25
N ALA A 111 -10.33 -12.09 1.84
CA ALA A 111 -11.17 -13.04 1.10
C ALA A 111 -12.35 -12.32 0.42
N LYS A 112 -12.49 -12.50 -0.88
CA LYS A 112 -13.53 -11.92 -1.75
C LYS A 112 -13.47 -10.39 -1.84
N GLN A 113 -12.45 -9.75 -1.30
CA GLN A 113 -12.26 -8.31 -1.37
C GLN A 113 -11.57 -7.90 -2.67
N VAL A 114 -11.83 -6.68 -3.12
CA VAL A 114 -11.18 -6.12 -4.31
C VAL A 114 -9.94 -5.34 -3.89
N VAL A 115 -8.83 -5.63 -4.56
CA VAL A 115 -7.60 -4.85 -4.43
C VAL A 115 -7.22 -4.34 -5.82
N VAL A 116 -7.19 -3.03 -5.98
CA VAL A 116 -6.73 -2.38 -7.20
C VAL A 116 -5.21 -2.22 -7.12
N TRP A 117 -4.52 -2.42 -8.25
CA TRP A 117 -3.09 -2.24 -8.30
C TRP A 117 -2.64 -1.46 -9.54
N CYS A 118 -1.58 -0.69 -9.36
CA CYS A 118 -0.99 0.17 -10.37
C CYS A 118 0.50 -0.13 -10.48
N ASP A 119 0.99 -0.38 -11.70
CA ASP A 119 2.41 -0.57 -11.95
C ASP A 119 3.19 0.72 -11.73
N GLY A 120 4.28 0.64 -11.00
CA GLY A 120 5.26 1.71 -10.90
C GLY A 120 6.51 1.38 -11.68
N ARG A 121 7.31 0.42 -11.17
CA ARG A 121 8.59 0.04 -11.79
C ARG A 121 8.89 -1.43 -11.49
N LYS A 122 9.50 -2.13 -12.45
CA LYS A 122 9.98 -3.52 -12.33
C LYS A 122 8.90 -4.50 -11.85
N PRO A 123 7.80 -4.66 -12.59
CA PRO A 123 6.66 -5.49 -12.16
C PRO A 123 7.04 -6.95 -11.92
N GLU A 124 8.05 -7.48 -12.58
CA GLU A 124 8.54 -8.84 -12.37
C GLU A 124 9.01 -9.09 -10.93
N ALA A 125 9.45 -8.04 -10.23
CA ALA A 125 9.94 -8.17 -8.87
C ALA A 125 8.82 -8.35 -7.84
N TYR A 126 7.62 -7.85 -8.11
CA TYR A 126 6.49 -7.93 -7.16
C TYR A 126 5.37 -8.88 -7.60
N GLN A 127 5.55 -9.60 -8.67
CA GLN A 127 4.54 -10.56 -9.16
C GLN A 127 4.17 -11.58 -8.08
N TRP A 128 5.15 -12.09 -7.35
CA TRP A 128 4.91 -13.02 -6.24
C TRP A 128 4.00 -12.45 -5.16
N PHE A 129 4.09 -11.14 -4.89
CA PHE A 129 3.26 -10.49 -3.89
C PHE A 129 1.81 -10.35 -4.37
N LEU A 130 1.60 -10.00 -5.64
CA LEU A 130 0.27 -10.02 -6.23
C LEU A 130 -0.36 -11.42 -6.18
N GLU A 131 0.41 -12.45 -6.46
CA GLU A 131 -0.03 -13.84 -6.34
C GLU A 131 -0.37 -14.20 -4.89
N GLN A 132 0.42 -13.74 -3.93
CA GLN A 132 0.14 -13.93 -2.51
C GLN A 132 -1.18 -13.27 -2.09
N ILE A 133 -1.46 -12.08 -2.59
CA ILE A 133 -2.74 -11.38 -2.34
C ILE A 133 -3.91 -12.19 -2.90
N GLN A 134 -3.75 -12.80 -4.06
CA GLN A 134 -4.76 -13.72 -4.63
C GLN A 134 -4.93 -14.98 -3.79
N VAL A 135 -3.85 -15.55 -3.27
CA VAL A 135 -3.90 -16.71 -2.35
C VAL A 135 -4.69 -16.37 -1.09
N TRP A 136 -4.61 -15.13 -0.61
CA TRP A 136 -5.44 -14.64 0.50
C TRP A 136 -6.92 -14.48 0.12
N GLY A 137 -7.28 -14.70 -1.14
CA GLY A 137 -8.66 -14.70 -1.64
C GLY A 137 -9.11 -13.38 -2.25
N ALA A 138 -8.24 -12.39 -2.38
CA ALA A 138 -8.59 -11.11 -2.98
C ALA A 138 -8.74 -11.21 -4.51
N ARG A 139 -9.56 -10.32 -5.05
CA ARG A 139 -9.71 -10.10 -6.49
C ARG A 139 -8.87 -8.89 -6.89
N LEU A 140 -7.92 -9.11 -7.80
CA LEU A 140 -7.01 -8.07 -8.25
C LEU A 140 -7.52 -7.40 -9.53
N HIS A 141 -7.47 -6.06 -9.58
CA HIS A 141 -7.76 -5.27 -10.76
C HIS A 141 -6.61 -4.33 -11.07
N ARG A 142 -6.04 -4.44 -12.27
CA ARG A 142 -5.00 -3.55 -12.76
C ARG A 142 -5.60 -2.31 -13.40
N ILE A 143 -5.07 -1.14 -13.05
CA ILE A 143 -5.47 0.14 -13.64
C ILE A 143 -4.30 1.12 -13.57
N SER A 144 -4.26 2.13 -14.44
CA SER A 144 -3.29 3.21 -14.27
C SER A 144 -3.64 4.10 -13.07
N ALA A 145 -2.64 4.73 -12.47
CA ALA A 145 -2.86 5.60 -11.31
C ALA A 145 -3.78 6.78 -11.63
N VAL A 146 -3.63 7.36 -12.83
CA VAL A 146 -4.47 8.47 -13.29
C VAL A 146 -5.93 8.04 -13.46
N GLU A 147 -6.17 6.91 -14.14
CA GLU A 147 -7.53 6.36 -14.28
C GLU A 147 -8.15 6.00 -12.94
N HIS A 148 -7.37 5.40 -12.05
CA HIS A 148 -7.84 5.08 -10.70
C HIS A 148 -8.36 6.33 -10.01
N ASP A 149 -7.60 7.42 -9.99
CA ASP A 149 -7.98 8.65 -9.28
C ASP A 149 -9.18 9.33 -9.93
N GLN A 150 -9.28 9.30 -11.26
CA GLN A 150 -10.44 9.80 -11.99
C GLN A 150 -11.70 9.00 -11.63
N ASN A 151 -11.61 7.68 -11.59
CA ASN A 151 -12.72 6.80 -11.23
C ASN A 151 -13.16 7.00 -9.77
N MET A 152 -12.21 7.18 -8.86
CA MET A 152 -12.51 7.47 -7.45
C MET A 152 -13.22 8.82 -7.28
N ALA A 153 -12.78 9.86 -7.98
CA ALA A 153 -13.42 11.17 -7.98
C ALA A 153 -14.86 11.09 -8.51
N PHE A 154 -15.07 10.31 -9.57
CA PHE A 154 -16.41 10.09 -10.16
C PHE A 154 -17.35 9.37 -9.18
N ILE A 155 -16.88 8.29 -8.55
CA ILE A 155 -17.65 7.55 -7.55
C ILE A 155 -18.02 8.45 -6.37
N GLN A 156 -17.08 9.27 -5.90
CA GLN A 156 -17.33 10.22 -4.82
C GLN A 156 -18.36 11.29 -5.21
N ALA A 157 -18.28 11.82 -6.42
CA ALA A 157 -19.26 12.77 -6.96
C ALA A 157 -20.64 12.14 -7.05
N LEU A 158 -20.76 10.90 -7.50
CA LEU A 158 -22.04 10.18 -7.53
C LEU A 158 -22.63 9.98 -6.13
N ARG A 159 -21.82 9.66 -5.13
CA ARG A 159 -22.28 9.54 -3.74
C ARG A 159 -22.82 10.86 -3.21
N HIS A 160 -22.14 11.96 -3.44
CA HIS A 160 -22.60 13.28 -3.04
C HIS A 160 -23.91 13.65 -3.74
N PHE A 161 -24.04 13.39 -5.03
CA PHE A 161 -25.25 13.63 -5.79
C PHE A 161 -26.43 12.80 -5.25
N ALA A 162 -26.22 11.51 -5.01
CA ALA A 162 -27.24 10.63 -4.46
C ALA A 162 -27.70 11.08 -3.06
N THR A 163 -26.76 11.43 -2.18
CA THR A 163 -27.05 11.98 -0.86
C THR A 163 -27.89 13.25 -0.95
N PHE A 164 -27.53 14.17 -1.83
CA PHE A 164 -28.28 15.40 -2.06
C PHE A 164 -29.70 15.13 -2.61
N ALA A 165 -29.80 14.26 -3.62
CA ALA A 165 -31.06 13.97 -4.30
C ALA A 165 -32.07 13.24 -3.39
N TYR A 166 -31.61 12.40 -2.47
CA TYR A 166 -32.48 11.63 -1.58
C TYR A 166 -32.57 12.21 -0.17
N GLY A 167 -31.96 13.35 0.10
CA GLY A 167 -32.03 14.01 1.41
C GLY A 167 -31.39 13.22 2.55
N LEU A 168 -30.40 12.38 2.27
CA LEU A 168 -29.71 11.53 3.24
C LEU A 168 -28.55 12.24 3.91
#